data_ca38ef5caae63aa5f9cf65995bbc34a4
#
_entry.id   ca38ef5caae63aa5f9cf65995bbc34a4
#
_cell.length_a   1.000
_cell.length_b   1.000
_cell.length_c   1.000
_cell.angle_alpha   90.00
_cell.angle_beta   90.00
_cell.angle_gamma   90.00
#
_symmetry.space_group_name_H-M   'P 1'
#
loop_
_entity.id
_entity.type
_entity.pdbx_description
1 polymer ?
#
loop_
_entity_poly.entity_id
_entity_poly.type
_entity_poly.pdbx_seq_one_letter_code
_entity_poly.pdbx_strand_id
1 'polypeptide(L)'
;MDTTLEDVPAVIPLRSTALAKAVVEASLHAFVAADQEGLVYTDLKPSNVLLSGVDGPSPQAKIGDLGVMGPEGLNESWLQPEAFRAPEVWGSVSCYHKSDVWSLAALMLNWIDNGIVGNHDNNGSFPPMIWCLAKLMRLFATENNPIVPPSSTASKDLQLSFEYAKKLVSAARADNPKQYILDTPGFDEWAAAAEAADLIPKVVLDMIRFLAILDPANRPTAAQALVSNEFKALEAAAALESKG
;
A
#
# COMPACT_ATOMS: atom_id res chain seq x y z
N MET A 1 8.91 22.11 3.11
CA MET A 1 8.50 20.84 3.73
C MET A 1 9.44 20.59 4.90
N ASP A 2 8.91 20.16 6.03
CA ASP A 2 9.65 20.17 7.29
C ASP A 2 10.09 18.76 7.71
N THR A 3 9.41 17.74 7.19
CA THR A 3 9.64 16.33 7.55
C THR A 3 9.15 15.40 6.43
N THR A 4 9.26 14.10 6.62
CA THR A 4 8.71 13.06 5.74
C THR A 4 7.66 12.23 6.48
N LEU A 5 6.87 11.46 5.76
CA LEU A 5 5.89 10.54 6.36
C LEU A 5 6.59 9.42 7.17
N GLU A 6 7.85 9.11 6.85
CA GLU A 6 8.66 8.14 7.61
C GLU A 6 8.92 8.62 9.05
N ASP A 7 9.11 9.93 9.23
CA ASP A 7 9.38 10.54 10.53
C ASP A 7 8.11 10.86 11.34
N VAL A 8 6.94 10.71 10.72
CA VAL A 8 5.62 11.02 11.32
C VAL A 8 4.78 9.74 11.38
N PRO A 9 5.02 8.88 12.39
CA PRO A 9 4.23 7.65 12.55
C PRO A 9 2.76 7.99 12.82
N ALA A 10 1.86 7.16 12.33
CA ALA A 10 0.45 7.28 12.68
C ALA A 10 0.26 7.04 14.17
N VAL A 11 -0.46 7.93 14.83
CA VAL A 11 -0.88 7.75 16.22
C VAL A 11 -2.21 7.05 16.22
N ILE A 12 -2.27 5.86 16.80
CA ILE A 12 -3.49 5.06 16.89
C ILE A 12 -4.14 5.27 18.27
N PRO A 13 -5.41 5.58 18.36
CA PRO A 13 -6.39 5.82 17.27
C PRO A 13 -5.96 6.92 16.31
N LEU A 14 -6.19 6.70 15.00
CA LEU A 14 -5.81 7.68 13.97
C LEU A 14 -6.61 8.97 14.15
N ARG A 15 -5.92 10.01 14.61
CA ARG A 15 -6.54 11.28 14.99
C ARG A 15 -6.52 12.32 13.89
N SER A 16 -5.73 12.13 12.85
CA SER A 16 -5.60 13.11 11.77
C SER A 16 -6.07 12.55 10.43
N THR A 17 -7.38 12.65 10.19
CA THR A 17 -7.99 12.42 8.88
C THR A 17 -7.49 13.46 7.87
N ALA A 18 -7.19 14.68 8.32
CA ALA A 18 -6.64 15.74 7.49
C ALA A 18 -5.25 15.37 6.93
N LEU A 19 -4.37 14.76 7.74
CA LEU A 19 -3.07 14.30 7.26
C LEU A 19 -3.22 13.11 6.29
N ALA A 20 -4.09 12.14 6.60
CA ALA A 20 -4.40 11.04 5.69
C ALA A 20 -4.89 11.55 4.33
N LYS A 21 -5.82 12.52 4.34
CA LYS A 21 -6.32 13.18 3.13
C LYS A 21 -5.20 13.88 2.36
N ALA A 22 -4.34 14.62 3.03
CA ALA A 22 -3.24 15.35 2.38
C ALA A 22 -2.26 14.40 1.67
N VAL A 23 -1.92 13.26 2.30
CA VAL A 23 -1.06 12.23 1.71
C VAL A 23 -1.71 11.59 0.48
N VAL A 24 -2.99 11.19 0.60
CA VAL A 24 -3.73 10.57 -0.50
C VAL A 24 -3.86 11.55 -1.68
N GLU A 25 -4.27 12.78 -1.42
CA GLU A 25 -4.46 13.81 -2.45
C GLU A 25 -3.17 14.11 -3.21
N ALA A 26 -2.08 14.38 -2.47
CA ALA A 26 -0.78 14.68 -3.08
C ALA A 26 -0.25 13.54 -3.93
N SER A 27 -0.40 12.29 -3.47
CA SER A 27 0.01 11.10 -4.22
C SER A 27 -0.80 10.94 -5.51
N LEU A 28 -2.13 11.04 -5.41
CA LEU A 28 -3.00 10.90 -6.58
C LEU A 28 -2.73 12.00 -7.62
N HIS A 29 -2.52 13.26 -7.20
CA HIS A 29 -2.16 14.34 -8.12
C HIS A 29 -0.79 14.12 -8.78
N ALA A 30 0.20 13.62 -8.05
CA ALA A 30 1.50 13.26 -8.62
C ALA A 30 1.36 12.15 -9.69
N PHE A 31 0.53 11.14 -9.42
CA PHE A 31 0.28 10.06 -10.39
C PHE A 31 -0.49 10.53 -11.61
N VAL A 32 -1.46 11.46 -11.45
CA VAL A 32 -2.12 12.08 -12.61
C VAL A 32 -1.14 12.86 -13.46
N ALA A 33 -0.23 13.62 -12.84
CA ALA A 33 0.81 14.35 -13.57
C ALA A 33 1.77 13.39 -14.30
N ALA A 34 2.17 12.30 -13.66
CA ALA A 34 3.00 11.25 -14.30
C ALA A 34 2.28 10.61 -15.50
N ASP A 35 0.99 10.26 -15.34
CA ASP A 35 0.15 9.67 -16.38
C ASP A 35 0.04 10.59 -17.63
N GLN A 36 -0.11 11.89 -17.42
CA GLN A 36 -0.15 12.87 -18.52
C GLN A 36 1.13 12.91 -19.35
N GLU A 37 2.27 12.57 -18.74
CA GLU A 37 3.58 12.47 -19.41
C GLU A 37 3.90 11.05 -19.91
N GLY A 38 2.97 10.09 -19.74
CA GLY A 38 3.17 8.67 -20.09
C GLY A 38 4.19 7.96 -19.19
N LEU A 39 4.36 8.45 -17.95
CA LEU A 39 5.33 7.94 -16.98
C LEU A 39 4.62 7.31 -15.79
N VAL A 40 5.26 6.33 -15.17
CA VAL A 40 4.90 5.75 -13.86
C VAL A 40 5.89 6.20 -12.80
N TYR A 41 5.41 6.43 -11.58
CA TYR A 41 6.25 6.97 -10.50
C TYR A 41 7.22 5.95 -9.91
N THR A 42 6.76 4.73 -9.68
CA THR A 42 7.51 3.50 -9.28
C THR A 42 8.24 3.49 -7.93
N ASP A 43 8.34 4.58 -7.17
CA ASP A 43 9.09 4.60 -5.88
C ASP A 43 8.32 5.27 -4.73
N LEU A 44 7.01 5.01 -4.64
CA LEU A 44 6.24 5.53 -3.52
C LEU A 44 6.61 4.78 -2.23
N LYS A 45 7.12 5.54 -1.26
CA LYS A 45 7.50 5.08 0.09
C LYS A 45 7.42 6.25 1.07
N PRO A 46 7.36 6.00 2.40
CA PRO A 46 7.18 7.07 3.39
C PRO A 46 8.24 8.18 3.31
N SER A 47 9.50 7.86 3.03
CA SER A 47 10.58 8.85 2.90
C SER A 47 10.43 9.77 1.68
N ASN A 48 9.64 9.39 0.68
CA ASN A 48 9.37 10.19 -0.52
C ASN A 48 8.09 11.04 -0.40
N VAL A 49 7.36 10.94 0.70
CA VAL A 49 6.21 11.79 1.02
C VAL A 49 6.64 12.90 1.96
N LEU A 50 6.81 14.10 1.42
CA LEU A 50 7.28 15.29 2.13
C LEU A 50 6.08 16.00 2.76
N LEU A 51 6.20 16.36 4.05
CA LEU A 51 5.12 16.93 4.85
C LEU A 51 5.47 18.32 5.39
N SER A 52 4.44 19.13 5.61
CA SER A 52 4.52 20.36 6.41
C SER A 52 3.21 20.63 7.15
N GLY A 53 3.30 21.35 8.29
CA GLY A 53 2.14 21.68 9.10
C GLY A 53 1.40 20.46 9.67
N VAL A 54 2.12 19.38 10.01
CA VAL A 54 1.54 18.10 10.45
C VAL A 54 0.73 18.19 11.73
N ASP A 55 1.09 19.12 12.61
CA ASP A 55 0.39 19.37 13.88
C ASP A 55 -0.71 20.45 13.75
N GLY A 56 -0.89 20.99 12.56
CA GLY A 56 -1.85 22.05 12.28
C GLY A 56 -3.16 21.54 11.67
N PRO A 57 -4.15 22.44 11.54
CA PRO A 57 -5.45 22.08 11.01
C PRO A 57 -5.46 21.81 9.49
N SER A 58 -4.38 22.12 8.79
CA SER A 58 -4.27 22.00 7.33
C SER A 58 -2.90 21.46 6.93
N PRO A 59 -2.59 20.20 7.24
CA PRO A 59 -1.33 19.59 6.84
C PRO A 59 -1.23 19.53 5.32
N GLN A 60 -0.01 19.66 4.82
CA GLN A 60 0.27 19.57 3.38
C GLN A 60 1.25 18.45 3.11
N ALA A 61 1.05 17.78 1.97
CA ALA A 61 1.97 16.76 1.46
C ALA A 61 2.42 17.09 0.03
N LYS A 62 3.60 16.61 -0.32
CA LYS A 62 4.14 16.60 -1.71
C LYS A 62 4.90 15.32 -1.93
N ILE A 63 4.85 14.80 -3.14
CA ILE A 63 5.64 13.65 -3.53
C ILE A 63 6.97 14.13 -4.08
N GLY A 64 8.06 13.60 -3.52
CA GLY A 64 9.44 13.88 -3.88
C GLY A 64 10.08 12.72 -4.65
N ASP A 65 11.37 12.85 -4.95
CA ASP A 65 12.22 11.85 -5.61
C ASP A 65 11.62 11.26 -6.90
N LEU A 66 11.73 12.02 -7.97
CA LEU A 66 11.27 11.63 -9.31
C LEU A 66 12.33 10.87 -10.12
N GLY A 67 13.46 10.51 -9.48
CA GLY A 67 14.66 10.02 -10.17
C GLY A 67 14.51 8.62 -10.78
N VAL A 68 13.49 7.86 -10.37
CA VAL A 68 13.25 6.49 -10.88
C VAL A 68 11.94 6.35 -11.66
N MET A 69 11.33 7.48 -12.03
CA MET A 69 10.18 7.45 -12.94
C MET A 69 10.58 6.86 -14.30
N GLY A 70 9.70 6.08 -14.88
CA GLY A 70 9.93 5.45 -16.16
C GLY A 70 8.68 5.41 -17.04
N PRO A 71 8.81 5.00 -18.30
CA PRO A 71 7.66 4.90 -19.21
C PRO A 71 6.66 3.84 -18.67
N GLU A 72 5.37 4.06 -18.96
CA GLU A 72 4.35 3.06 -18.70
C GLU A 72 4.68 1.75 -19.42
N GLY A 73 4.44 0.64 -18.75
CA GLY A 73 4.80 -0.68 -19.28
C GLY A 73 6.25 -1.10 -19.00
N LEU A 74 7.00 -0.30 -18.22
CA LEU A 74 8.34 -0.65 -17.78
C LEU A 74 8.32 -1.99 -17.03
N ASN A 75 9.19 -2.91 -17.44
CA ASN A 75 9.31 -4.24 -16.84
C ASN A 75 10.76 -4.48 -16.43
N GLU A 76 11.13 -3.91 -15.29
CA GLU A 76 12.41 -4.17 -14.63
C GLU A 76 12.18 -4.91 -13.32
N SER A 77 13.11 -5.79 -12.97
CA SER A 77 12.93 -6.77 -11.90
C SER A 77 12.77 -6.17 -10.49
N TRP A 78 13.00 -4.86 -10.32
CA TRP A 78 13.09 -4.22 -9.01
C TRP A 78 12.29 -2.93 -8.89
N LEU A 79 11.27 -2.79 -9.73
CA LEU A 79 10.36 -1.64 -9.64
C LEU A 79 9.50 -1.73 -8.40
N GLN A 80 9.25 -0.61 -7.81
CA GLN A 80 8.52 -0.40 -6.57
C GLN A 80 9.19 -1.07 -5.34
N PRO A 81 9.26 -0.39 -4.19
CA PRO A 81 9.75 -0.99 -2.95
C PRO A 81 8.90 -2.22 -2.57
N GLU A 82 9.52 -3.27 -2.04
CA GLU A 82 8.87 -4.56 -1.79
C GLU A 82 7.58 -4.46 -0.97
N ALA A 83 7.55 -3.61 0.06
CA ALA A 83 6.38 -3.42 0.91
C ALA A 83 5.17 -2.81 0.16
N PHE A 84 5.43 -2.04 -0.90
CA PHE A 84 4.43 -1.25 -1.63
C PHE A 84 4.20 -1.76 -3.06
N ARG A 85 4.88 -2.84 -3.45
CA ARG A 85 4.86 -3.39 -4.80
C ARG A 85 3.50 -3.99 -5.14
N ALA A 86 2.99 -3.61 -6.30
CA ALA A 86 1.69 -4.08 -6.80
C ALA A 86 1.71 -5.57 -7.17
N PRO A 87 0.57 -6.28 -7.04
CA PRO A 87 0.46 -7.71 -7.36
C PRO A 87 0.92 -8.06 -8.76
N GLU A 88 0.57 -7.25 -9.75
CA GLU A 88 0.98 -7.45 -11.14
C GLU A 88 2.49 -7.26 -11.35
N VAL A 89 3.10 -6.36 -10.59
CA VAL A 89 4.56 -6.14 -10.63
C VAL A 89 5.28 -7.33 -9.98
N TRP A 90 4.76 -7.88 -8.88
CA TRP A 90 5.20 -9.17 -8.34
C TRP A 90 5.06 -10.32 -9.34
N GLY A 91 4.01 -10.30 -10.17
CA GLY A 91 3.80 -11.26 -11.24
C GLY A 91 4.73 -11.12 -12.45
N SER A 92 5.70 -10.19 -12.41
CA SER A 92 6.55 -9.82 -13.56
C SER A 92 5.72 -9.40 -14.79
N VAL A 93 4.59 -8.81 -14.52
CA VAL A 93 3.84 -8.10 -15.55
C VAL A 93 4.35 -6.71 -15.73
N SER A 94 4.27 -5.80 -16.19
CA SER A 94 4.89 -4.46 -16.23
C SER A 94 4.29 -3.54 -15.17
N CYS A 95 4.97 -2.45 -14.87
CA CYS A 95 4.45 -1.39 -14.04
C CYS A 95 3.61 -0.42 -14.87
N TYR A 96 2.41 -0.14 -14.43
CA TYR A 96 1.44 0.75 -15.08
C TYR A 96 0.96 1.82 -14.09
N HIS A 97 0.29 2.86 -14.57
CA HIS A 97 -0.24 3.94 -13.70
C HIS A 97 -1.08 3.43 -12.52
N LYS A 98 -1.83 2.35 -12.73
CA LYS A 98 -2.62 1.72 -11.66
C LYS A 98 -1.77 0.96 -10.63
N SER A 99 -0.53 0.62 -10.96
CA SER A 99 0.42 0.04 -10.00
C SER A 99 0.84 1.06 -8.95
N ASP A 100 0.97 2.35 -9.30
CA ASP A 100 1.23 3.43 -8.35
C ASP A 100 0.03 3.66 -7.41
N VAL A 101 -1.20 3.51 -7.90
CA VAL A 101 -2.42 3.57 -7.06
C VAL A 101 -2.42 2.46 -6.01
N TRP A 102 -1.99 1.25 -6.35
CA TRP A 102 -1.77 0.19 -5.37
C TRP A 102 -0.72 0.57 -4.33
N SER A 103 0.41 1.11 -4.78
CA SER A 103 1.48 1.53 -3.87
C SER A 103 1.00 2.54 -2.83
N LEU A 104 0.07 3.43 -3.20
CA LEU A 104 -0.56 4.35 -2.27
C LEU A 104 -1.41 3.63 -1.22
N ALA A 105 -2.21 2.65 -1.61
CA ALA A 105 -2.97 1.85 -0.64
C ALA A 105 -2.04 1.12 0.35
N ALA A 106 -0.99 0.49 -0.16
CA ALA A 106 0.01 -0.20 0.65
C ALA A 106 0.80 0.76 1.56
N LEU A 107 1.12 1.97 1.07
CA LEU A 107 1.73 3.03 1.87
C LEU A 107 0.84 3.43 3.05
N MET A 108 -0.46 3.67 2.80
CA MET A 108 -1.41 4.04 3.84
C MET A 108 -1.55 2.92 4.89
N LEU A 109 -1.61 1.67 4.46
CA LEU A 109 -1.60 0.50 5.35
C LEU A 109 -0.34 0.47 6.22
N ASN A 110 0.84 0.60 5.61
CA ASN A 110 2.11 0.60 6.33
C ASN A 110 2.24 1.77 7.30
N TRP A 111 1.74 2.95 6.94
CA TRP A 111 1.79 4.12 7.79
C TRP A 111 0.90 3.95 9.03
N ILE A 112 -0.30 3.37 8.85
CA ILE A 112 -1.28 3.17 9.94
C ILE A 112 -0.86 1.98 10.82
N ASP A 113 -0.42 0.88 10.22
CA ASP A 113 0.02 -0.33 10.92
C ASP A 113 1.31 -0.84 10.28
N ASN A 114 2.44 -0.42 10.85
CA ASN A 114 3.78 -0.70 10.33
C ASN A 114 4.12 -2.20 10.25
N GLY A 115 3.32 -3.06 10.88
CA GLY A 115 3.47 -4.52 10.83
C GLY A 115 2.63 -5.20 9.75
N ILE A 116 1.62 -4.52 9.18
CA ILE A 116 0.62 -5.18 8.32
C ILE A 116 1.15 -5.52 6.92
N VAL A 117 2.00 -4.67 6.35
CA VAL A 117 2.73 -4.91 5.10
C VAL A 117 4.23 -4.80 5.34
N GLY A 118 5.04 -5.15 4.33
CA GLY A 118 6.49 -5.07 4.46
C GLY A 118 7.09 -6.18 5.31
N ASN A 119 8.32 -5.96 5.81
CA ASN A 119 9.13 -6.96 6.50
C ASN A 119 9.62 -6.56 7.89
N HIS A 120 9.03 -5.54 8.51
CA HIS A 120 9.46 -5.02 9.82
C HIS A 120 9.39 -6.06 10.96
N ASP A 121 8.42 -6.95 10.90
CA ASP A 121 8.19 -8.04 11.85
C ASP A 121 8.92 -9.34 11.49
N ASN A 122 9.65 -9.35 10.37
CA ASN A 122 10.47 -10.47 9.92
C ASN A 122 11.81 -10.48 10.67
N ASN A 123 11.92 -11.13 11.78
CA ASN A 123 13.11 -11.22 12.62
C ASN A 123 14.35 -11.82 11.91
N GLY A 124 14.49 -11.66 10.60
CA GLY A 124 15.55 -12.21 9.78
C GLY A 124 15.41 -13.71 9.46
N SER A 125 14.25 -14.28 9.77
CA SER A 125 13.99 -15.72 9.56
C SER A 125 13.75 -16.08 8.10
N PHE A 126 13.33 -15.12 7.29
CA PHE A 126 13.02 -15.31 5.87
C PHE A 126 13.59 -14.18 5.01
N PRO A 127 13.90 -14.41 3.73
CA PRO A 127 14.23 -13.34 2.79
C PRO A 127 13.09 -12.30 2.74
N PRO A 128 13.41 -10.98 2.75
CA PRO A 128 12.42 -9.89 2.77
C PRO A 128 11.33 -10.03 1.68
N MET A 129 11.74 -10.36 0.47
CA MET A 129 10.85 -10.57 -0.67
C MET A 129 9.78 -11.65 -0.39
N ILE A 130 10.18 -12.79 0.18
CA ILE A 130 9.26 -13.89 0.51
C ILE A 130 8.25 -13.45 1.58
N TRP A 131 8.74 -12.71 2.58
CA TRP A 131 7.91 -12.23 3.68
C TRP A 131 6.86 -11.22 3.20
N CYS A 132 7.29 -10.20 2.44
CA CYS A 132 6.39 -9.20 1.86
C CYS A 132 5.32 -9.84 0.95
N LEU A 133 5.74 -10.76 0.09
CA LEU A 133 4.82 -11.44 -0.83
C LEU A 133 3.83 -12.35 -0.09
N ALA A 134 4.27 -13.04 0.96
CA ALA A 134 3.39 -13.88 1.78
C ALA A 134 2.35 -13.02 2.53
N LYS A 135 2.73 -11.86 3.06
CA LYS A 135 1.80 -10.89 3.65
C LYS A 135 0.79 -10.37 2.65
N LEU A 136 1.25 -10.00 1.45
CA LEU A 136 0.38 -9.57 0.37
C LEU A 136 -0.67 -10.65 0.05
N MET A 137 -0.25 -11.91 -0.05
CA MET A 137 -1.16 -13.04 -0.26
C MET A 137 -2.14 -13.21 0.91
N ARG A 138 -1.66 -13.08 2.14
CA ARG A 138 -2.49 -13.26 3.33
C ARG A 138 -3.54 -12.16 3.47
N LEU A 139 -3.16 -10.92 3.19
CA LEU A 139 -4.04 -9.76 3.27
C LEU A 139 -5.15 -9.76 2.22
N PHE A 140 -4.82 -10.06 0.97
CA PHE A 140 -5.68 -9.73 -0.15
C PHE A 140 -6.12 -10.91 -1.01
N ALA A 141 -5.36 -12.03 -1.02
CA ALA A 141 -5.73 -13.15 -1.85
C ALA A 141 -6.88 -13.96 -1.23
N THR A 142 -7.80 -14.37 -2.08
CA THR A 142 -8.87 -15.32 -1.76
C THR A 142 -8.83 -16.50 -2.72
N GLU A 143 -9.60 -17.55 -2.45
CA GLU A 143 -9.72 -18.69 -3.37
C GLU A 143 -10.24 -18.24 -4.76
N ASN A 144 -11.13 -17.25 -4.78
CA ASN A 144 -11.74 -16.72 -6.00
C ASN A 144 -10.93 -15.59 -6.66
N ASN A 145 -9.97 -15.03 -5.95
CA ASN A 145 -9.11 -13.93 -6.43
C ASN A 145 -7.67 -14.13 -5.93
N PRO A 146 -6.94 -15.13 -6.43
CA PRO A 146 -5.56 -15.37 -6.04
C PRO A 146 -4.63 -14.34 -6.66
N ILE A 147 -3.48 -14.11 -6.02
CA ILE A 147 -2.40 -13.37 -6.66
C ILE A 147 -1.84 -14.21 -7.80
N VAL A 148 -1.79 -13.61 -8.98
CA VAL A 148 -1.29 -14.26 -10.19
C VAL A 148 0.20 -14.60 -10.03
N PRO A 149 0.61 -15.86 -10.23
CA PRO A 149 2.01 -16.23 -10.15
C PRO A 149 2.82 -15.59 -11.27
N PRO A 150 4.13 -15.37 -11.04
CA PRO A 150 5.01 -14.86 -12.07
C PRO A 150 5.00 -15.76 -13.33
N SER A 151 5.16 -15.12 -14.48
CA SER A 151 5.19 -15.84 -15.76
C SER A 151 6.33 -16.87 -15.80
N SER A 152 6.24 -17.86 -16.69
CA SER A 152 7.31 -18.85 -16.89
C SER A 152 8.62 -18.23 -17.40
N THR A 153 8.57 -17.01 -17.91
CA THR A 153 9.74 -16.23 -18.36
C THR A 153 10.35 -15.35 -17.27
N ALA A 154 9.68 -15.23 -16.11
CA ALA A 154 10.23 -14.51 -14.96
C ALA A 154 11.51 -15.19 -14.43
N SER A 155 12.31 -14.45 -13.67
CA SER A 155 13.52 -15.00 -13.05
C SER A 155 13.18 -16.22 -12.17
N LYS A 156 14.09 -17.20 -12.13
CA LYS A 156 13.93 -18.38 -11.26
C LYS A 156 13.80 -17.98 -9.78
N ASP A 157 14.51 -16.96 -9.35
CA ASP A 157 14.47 -16.48 -7.97
C ASP A 157 13.09 -15.93 -7.61
N LEU A 158 12.44 -15.22 -8.53
CA LEU A 158 11.09 -14.72 -8.30
C LEU A 158 10.06 -15.86 -8.28
N GLN A 159 10.18 -16.84 -9.19
CA GLN A 159 9.31 -18.02 -9.20
C GLN A 159 9.45 -18.81 -7.89
N LEU A 160 10.68 -19.04 -7.42
CA LEU A 160 10.95 -19.71 -6.15
C LEU A 160 10.41 -18.91 -4.95
N SER A 161 10.62 -17.59 -4.94
CA SER A 161 10.10 -16.72 -3.88
C SER A 161 8.58 -16.79 -3.80
N PHE A 162 7.89 -16.83 -4.94
CA PHE A 162 6.45 -16.98 -4.98
C PHE A 162 5.98 -18.32 -4.39
N GLU A 163 6.64 -19.43 -4.75
CA GLU A 163 6.32 -20.75 -4.20
C GLU A 163 6.61 -20.85 -2.69
N TYR A 164 7.69 -20.24 -2.20
CA TYR A 164 7.98 -20.18 -0.78
C TYR A 164 6.97 -19.30 -0.03
N ALA A 165 6.58 -18.16 -0.60
CA ALA A 165 5.56 -17.28 -0.02
C ALA A 165 4.21 -18.01 0.12
N LYS A 166 3.77 -18.75 -0.89
CA LYS A 166 2.56 -19.59 -0.82
C LYS A 166 2.60 -20.60 0.33
N LYS A 167 3.75 -21.25 0.55
CA LYS A 167 3.91 -22.18 1.66
C LYS A 167 3.88 -21.46 3.00
N LEU A 168 4.48 -20.26 3.08
CA LEU A 168 4.55 -19.48 4.31
C LEU A 168 3.17 -18.98 4.77
N VAL A 169 2.27 -18.65 3.83
CA VAL A 169 0.89 -18.21 4.13
C VAL A 169 0.15 -19.15 5.09
N SER A 170 0.36 -20.47 4.97
CA SER A 170 -0.29 -21.49 5.80
C SER A 170 0.67 -22.23 6.75
N ALA A 171 1.93 -21.79 6.83
CA ALA A 171 2.92 -22.46 7.67
C ALA A 171 2.63 -22.22 9.15
N ALA A 172 2.49 -23.31 9.91
CA ALA A 172 2.32 -23.26 11.36
C ALA A 172 3.69 -23.13 12.06
N ARG A 173 3.67 -22.55 13.26
CA ARG A 173 4.87 -22.44 14.11
C ARG A 173 5.27 -23.82 14.62
N ALA A 174 6.55 -24.10 14.67
CA ALA A 174 7.07 -25.38 15.17
C ALA A 174 6.80 -25.60 16.67
N ASP A 175 6.81 -24.51 17.45
CA ASP A 175 6.56 -24.50 18.90
C ASP A 175 5.05 -24.51 19.24
N ASN A 176 4.19 -24.05 18.31
CA ASN A 176 2.74 -24.03 18.50
C ASN A 176 2.01 -24.24 17.15
N PRO A 177 1.66 -25.49 16.80
CA PRO A 177 0.98 -25.81 15.54
C PRO A 177 -0.41 -25.17 15.34
N LYS A 178 -0.96 -24.52 16.37
CA LYS A 178 -2.22 -23.78 16.28
C LYS A 178 -2.02 -22.31 15.86
N GLN A 179 -0.80 -21.86 15.81
CA GLN A 179 -0.45 -20.50 15.38
C GLN A 179 0.33 -20.54 14.05
N TYR A 180 0.02 -19.62 13.18
CA TYR A 180 0.79 -19.44 11.94
C TYR A 180 2.11 -18.71 12.23
N ILE A 181 3.10 -18.95 11.39
CA ILE A 181 4.37 -18.19 11.41
C ILE A 181 4.07 -16.73 11.05
N LEU A 182 3.23 -16.53 10.03
CA LEU A 182 2.78 -15.23 9.57
C LEU A 182 1.46 -14.89 10.27
N ASP A 183 1.52 -13.99 11.23
CA ASP A 183 0.34 -13.55 12.03
C ASP A 183 -0.30 -12.29 11.40
N THR A 184 -0.52 -12.34 10.09
CA THR A 184 -1.18 -11.26 9.35
C THR A 184 -2.61 -11.69 9.05
N PRO A 185 -3.65 -10.93 9.47
CA PRO A 185 -5.05 -11.23 9.15
C PRO A 185 -5.35 -10.95 7.67
N GLY A 186 -6.54 -11.33 7.20
CA GLY A 186 -7.08 -10.82 5.95
C GLY A 186 -7.43 -9.33 6.07
N PHE A 187 -7.38 -8.59 4.97
CA PHE A 187 -7.62 -7.14 4.97
C PHE A 187 -9.00 -6.79 5.55
N ASP A 188 -10.05 -7.52 5.17
CA ASP A 188 -11.40 -7.24 5.68
C ASP A 188 -11.56 -7.55 7.16
N GLU A 189 -10.88 -8.59 7.66
CA GLU A 189 -10.83 -8.92 9.08
C GLU A 189 -10.11 -7.83 9.88
N TRP A 190 -8.94 -7.40 9.41
CA TRP A 190 -8.17 -6.32 10.01
C TRP A 190 -8.96 -5.01 10.02
N ALA A 191 -9.57 -4.62 8.90
CA ALA A 191 -10.33 -3.40 8.77
C ALA A 191 -11.57 -3.39 9.67
N ALA A 192 -12.30 -4.52 9.75
CA ALA A 192 -13.47 -4.67 10.63
C ALA A 192 -13.06 -4.57 12.10
N ALA A 193 -11.95 -5.17 12.50
CA ALA A 193 -11.44 -5.07 13.87
C ALA A 193 -11.02 -3.64 14.22
N ALA A 194 -10.35 -2.95 13.30
CA ALA A 194 -9.93 -1.56 13.47
C ALA A 194 -11.12 -0.59 13.56
N GLU A 195 -12.16 -0.80 12.75
CA GLU A 195 -13.41 -0.02 12.80
C GLU A 195 -14.17 -0.27 14.10
N ALA A 196 -14.35 -1.55 14.49
CA ALA A 196 -15.05 -1.91 15.72
C ALA A 196 -14.39 -1.38 16.99
N ALA A 197 -13.07 -1.23 16.98
CA ALA A 197 -12.30 -0.68 18.09
C ALA A 197 -12.13 0.85 18.03
N ASP A 198 -12.74 1.53 17.06
CA ASP A 198 -12.61 2.97 16.79
C ASP A 198 -11.14 3.43 16.66
N LEU A 199 -10.32 2.59 16.04
CA LEU A 199 -8.88 2.85 15.87
C LEU A 199 -8.59 3.66 14.59
N ILE A 200 -9.36 3.43 13.53
CA ILE A 200 -9.17 4.04 12.22
C ILE A 200 -10.52 4.52 11.71
N PRO A 201 -10.66 5.79 11.31
CA PRO A 201 -11.90 6.30 10.73
C PRO A 201 -12.31 5.50 9.50
N LYS A 202 -13.59 5.13 9.46
CA LYS A 202 -14.15 4.33 8.36
C LYS A 202 -13.84 4.90 6.98
N VAL A 203 -13.88 6.21 6.82
CA VAL A 203 -13.58 6.88 5.54
C VAL A 203 -12.15 6.63 5.05
N VAL A 204 -11.19 6.45 5.97
CA VAL A 204 -9.80 6.09 5.63
C VAL A 204 -9.74 4.63 5.20
N LEU A 205 -10.40 3.73 5.93
CA LEU A 205 -10.47 2.30 5.58
C LEU A 205 -11.15 2.08 4.22
N ASP A 206 -12.25 2.78 3.95
CA ASP A 206 -12.97 2.72 2.68
C ASP A 206 -12.10 3.23 1.52
N MET A 207 -11.35 4.31 1.73
CA MET A 207 -10.41 4.81 0.73
C MET A 207 -9.29 3.79 0.43
N ILE A 208 -8.69 3.20 1.46
CA ILE A 208 -7.66 2.16 1.28
C ILE A 208 -8.26 0.97 0.52
N ARG A 209 -9.43 0.48 0.90
CA ARG A 209 -10.12 -0.63 0.23
C ARG A 209 -10.38 -0.34 -1.24
N PHE A 210 -10.79 0.88 -1.58
CA PHE A 210 -11.05 1.31 -2.94
C PHE A 210 -9.78 1.34 -3.81
N LEU A 211 -8.64 1.71 -3.24
CA LEU A 211 -7.35 1.73 -3.94
C LEU A 211 -6.70 0.34 -4.03
N ALA A 212 -6.93 -0.54 -3.03
CA ALA A 212 -6.27 -1.84 -2.88
C ALA A 212 -6.94 -2.97 -3.68
N ILE A 213 -7.55 -2.69 -4.83
CA ILE A 213 -8.14 -3.71 -5.69
C ILE A 213 -7.03 -4.53 -6.35
N LEU A 214 -7.02 -5.86 -6.11
CA LEU A 214 -5.98 -6.78 -6.61
C LEU A 214 -5.86 -6.77 -8.13
N ASP A 215 -7.00 -6.89 -8.82
CA ASP A 215 -7.05 -6.88 -10.28
C ASP A 215 -6.82 -5.45 -10.81
N PRO A 216 -5.71 -5.18 -11.50
CA PRO A 216 -5.45 -3.85 -12.04
C PRO A 216 -6.47 -3.41 -13.10
N ALA A 217 -7.20 -4.34 -13.75
CA ALA A 217 -8.25 -3.97 -14.68
C ALA A 217 -9.41 -3.25 -13.97
N ASN A 218 -9.74 -3.69 -12.76
CA ASN A 218 -10.83 -3.15 -11.93
C ASN A 218 -10.37 -2.03 -10.96
N ARG A 219 -9.07 -1.91 -10.71
CA ARG A 219 -8.50 -0.85 -9.85
C ARG A 219 -8.72 0.52 -10.49
N PRO A 220 -9.10 1.56 -9.72
CA PRO A 220 -9.27 2.90 -10.27
C PRO A 220 -7.95 3.47 -10.80
N THR A 221 -8.01 4.38 -11.74
CA THR A 221 -6.90 5.30 -12.05
C THR A 221 -6.80 6.37 -10.95
N ALA A 222 -5.68 7.07 -10.87
CA ALA A 222 -5.52 8.17 -9.93
C ALA A 222 -6.56 9.29 -10.17
N ALA A 223 -6.85 9.60 -11.43
CA ALA A 223 -7.87 10.59 -11.79
C ALA A 223 -9.29 10.14 -11.36
N GLN A 224 -9.61 8.85 -11.52
CA GLN A 224 -10.89 8.30 -11.04
C GLN A 224 -10.98 8.33 -9.52
N ALA A 225 -9.88 8.04 -8.82
CA ALA A 225 -9.83 8.08 -7.37
C ALA A 225 -10.08 9.47 -6.81
N LEU A 226 -9.51 10.53 -7.40
CA LEU A 226 -9.72 11.92 -6.98
C LEU A 226 -11.17 12.40 -7.08
N VAL A 227 -11.99 11.81 -7.92
CA VAL A 227 -13.40 12.20 -8.08
C VAL A 227 -14.37 11.19 -7.47
N SER A 228 -13.88 10.15 -6.83
CA SER A 228 -14.66 9.07 -6.23
C SER A 228 -15.49 9.52 -5.03
N ASN A 229 -16.46 8.72 -4.64
CA ASN A 229 -17.24 8.96 -3.43
C ASN A 229 -16.37 8.75 -2.17
N GLU A 230 -15.44 7.83 -2.21
CA GLU A 230 -14.51 7.52 -1.13
C GLU A 230 -13.60 8.72 -0.85
N PHE A 231 -13.03 9.34 -1.88
CA PHE A 231 -12.19 10.53 -1.72
C PHE A 231 -13.02 11.72 -1.22
N LYS A 232 -14.20 11.97 -1.76
CA LYS A 232 -15.10 13.03 -1.27
C LYS A 232 -15.52 12.84 0.18
N ALA A 233 -15.74 11.60 0.62
CA ALA A 233 -16.02 11.31 2.02
C ALA A 233 -14.82 11.61 2.93
N LEU A 234 -13.61 11.28 2.46
CA LEU A 234 -12.36 11.58 3.16
C LEU A 234 -12.14 13.10 3.25
N GLU A 235 -12.39 13.86 2.18
CA GLU A 235 -12.32 15.34 2.19
C GLU A 235 -13.32 15.95 3.17
N ALA A 236 -14.55 15.47 3.18
CA ALA A 236 -15.60 15.97 4.08
C ALA A 236 -15.22 15.72 5.55
N ALA A 237 -14.70 14.54 5.88
CA ALA A 237 -14.24 14.22 7.23
C ALA A 237 -13.06 15.09 7.67
N ALA A 238 -12.06 15.27 6.81
CA ALA A 238 -10.91 16.14 7.06
C ALA A 238 -11.32 17.61 7.29
N ALA A 239 -12.31 18.11 6.54
CA ALA A 239 -12.83 19.47 6.69
C ALA A 239 -13.61 19.68 8.00
N LEU A 240 -14.20 18.65 8.59
CA LEU A 240 -14.85 18.70 9.90
C LEU A 240 -13.81 18.76 11.03
N GLU A 241 -12.75 17.97 10.93
CA GLU A 241 -11.64 17.96 11.89
C GLU A 241 -10.94 19.34 11.98
N SER A 242 -10.77 20.03 10.86
CA SER A 242 -10.12 21.33 10.80
C SER A 242 -10.91 22.48 11.44
N LYS A 243 -12.17 22.26 11.82
CA LYS A 243 -13.08 23.29 12.38
C LYS A 243 -13.30 23.13 13.90
N GLY A 244 -12.87 22.03 14.49
CA GLY A 244 -13.04 21.71 15.90
C GLY A 244 -11.76 21.96 16.68
#